data_eaaf0deb1a6e9809236703900e57ab97
#
_entry.id   eaaf0deb1a6e9809236703900e57ab97
#
_cell.length_a   1.000
_cell.length_b   1.000
_cell.length_c   1.000
_cell.angle_alpha   90.00
_cell.angle_beta   90.00
_cell.angle_gamma   90.00
#
_symmetry.space_group_name_H-M   'P 1'
#
loop_
_entity.id
_entity.type
_entity.pdbx_description
1 polymer ?
#
loop_
_entity_poly.entity_id
_entity_poly.type
_entity_poly.pdbx_seq_one_letter_code
_entity_poly.pdbx_strand_id
1 'polypeptide(L)'
;MPIEWDPGDFDYESGQWKADTSKNIAWVATLGSQSYGNPVVSNGKIFVGTNNGNGWIERYPAKVDLGCLIAFDVTDGTFLWQDSSEKLASDRVHDWPLQGICCSPLVEGDRLWYVSSRGEVKCLDTEGFHDGENDGSFTDEVTEDNSEADVVWVLNMMTTLGVSQHN
;
A
#
# COMPACT_ATOMS: atom_id res chain seq x y z
N MET A 1 22.89 -15.46 3.78
CA MET A 1 21.53 -15.46 3.22
C MET A 1 21.15 -16.90 2.91
N PRO A 2 20.00 -17.42 3.31
CA PRO A 2 19.60 -18.78 3.01
C PRO A 2 19.49 -18.98 1.50
N ILE A 3 19.92 -20.15 1.01
CA ILE A 3 19.83 -20.53 -0.41
C ILE A 3 18.63 -21.45 -0.70
N GLU A 4 17.93 -21.85 0.33
CA GLU A 4 16.72 -22.66 0.27
C GLU A 4 15.65 -22.01 1.12
N TRP A 5 14.42 -22.02 0.65
CA TRP A 5 13.24 -21.55 1.37
C TRP A 5 12.03 -22.39 1.01
N ASP A 6 11.07 -22.45 1.91
CA ASP A 6 9.77 -23.10 1.71
C ASP A 6 8.72 -22.24 2.37
N PRO A 7 7.69 -21.78 1.65
CA PRO A 7 6.62 -20.98 2.24
C PRO A 7 5.80 -21.74 3.29
N GLY A 8 5.86 -23.09 3.29
CA GLY A 8 5.02 -23.92 4.11
C GLY A 8 3.57 -23.98 3.65
N ASP A 9 2.70 -24.39 4.56
CA ASP A 9 1.28 -24.57 4.30
C ASP A 9 0.45 -23.38 4.76
N PHE A 10 -0.69 -23.20 4.09
CA PHE A 10 -1.77 -22.31 4.53
C PHE A 10 -2.99 -23.14 4.91
N ASP A 11 -3.70 -22.69 5.92
CA ASP A 11 -5.04 -23.17 6.18
C ASP A 11 -6.01 -22.52 5.19
N TYR A 12 -6.57 -23.30 4.29
CA TYR A 12 -7.42 -22.80 3.21
C TYR A 12 -8.80 -22.30 3.67
N GLU A 13 -9.24 -22.70 4.86
CA GLU A 13 -10.54 -22.26 5.42
C GLU A 13 -10.38 -20.92 6.15
N SER A 14 -9.32 -20.76 6.92
CA SER A 14 -9.05 -19.53 7.68
C SER A 14 -8.15 -18.53 6.96
N GLY A 15 -7.42 -18.96 5.90
CA GLY A 15 -6.39 -18.18 5.23
C GLY A 15 -5.10 -17.98 6.07
N GLN A 16 -4.95 -18.66 7.21
CA GLN A 16 -3.82 -18.48 8.10
C GLN A 16 -2.60 -19.27 7.64
N TRP A 17 -1.44 -18.64 7.70
CA TRP A 17 -0.15 -19.26 7.46
C TRP A 17 0.29 -20.11 8.65
N LYS A 18 0.80 -21.31 8.35
CA LYS A 18 1.32 -22.27 9.34
C LYS A 18 2.84 -22.15 9.41
N ALA A 19 3.33 -21.29 10.29
CA ALA A 19 4.75 -20.97 10.42
C ALA A 19 5.63 -22.19 10.69
N ASP A 20 5.14 -23.17 11.42
CA ASP A 20 5.83 -24.41 11.78
C ASP A 20 6.09 -25.35 10.59
N THR A 21 5.41 -25.15 9.48
CA THR A 21 5.62 -25.90 8.23
C THR A 21 6.58 -25.22 7.27
N SER A 22 6.99 -23.98 7.53
CA SER A 22 7.83 -23.18 6.65
C SER A 22 9.33 -23.36 6.93
N LYS A 23 10.17 -22.98 5.95
CA LYS A 23 11.63 -22.99 6.08
C LYS A 23 12.21 -21.67 5.62
N ASN A 24 12.96 -21.02 6.50
CA ASN A 24 13.65 -19.75 6.23
C ASN A 24 12.70 -18.61 5.82
N ILE A 25 11.47 -18.64 6.30
CA ILE A 25 10.48 -17.55 6.23
C ILE A 25 10.41 -16.90 7.61
N ALA A 26 10.65 -15.60 7.71
CA ALA A 26 10.57 -14.88 8.97
C ALA A 26 9.12 -14.60 9.37
N TRP A 27 8.33 -14.12 8.42
CA TRP A 27 6.91 -13.78 8.59
C TRP A 27 6.19 -13.71 7.25
N VAL A 28 4.88 -13.66 7.29
CA VAL A 28 3.98 -13.48 6.14
C VAL A 28 2.94 -12.43 6.51
N ALA A 29 2.70 -11.47 5.63
CA ALA A 29 1.60 -10.51 5.74
C ALA A 29 0.56 -10.76 4.66
N THR A 30 -0.72 -10.57 5.00
CA THR A 30 -1.80 -10.65 4.01
C THR A 30 -1.86 -9.34 3.24
N LEU A 31 -1.97 -9.40 1.93
CA LEU A 31 -2.26 -8.27 1.06
C LEU A 31 -3.74 -8.29 0.63
N GLY A 32 -4.12 -7.37 -0.22
CA GLY A 32 -5.38 -7.45 -0.96
C GLY A 32 -5.39 -8.62 -1.95
N SER A 33 -6.45 -8.75 -2.71
CA SER A 33 -6.62 -9.86 -3.66
C SER A 33 -5.70 -9.77 -4.89
N GLN A 34 -5.12 -8.60 -5.15
CA GLN A 34 -4.21 -8.36 -6.28
C GLN A 34 -3.07 -7.41 -5.87
N SER A 35 -1.86 -7.73 -6.33
CA SER A 35 -0.67 -6.89 -6.21
C SER A 35 0.20 -7.09 -7.45
N TYR A 36 0.56 -6.02 -8.13
CA TYR A 36 1.33 -6.04 -9.38
C TYR A 36 2.74 -5.45 -9.22
N GLY A 37 2.86 -4.41 -8.42
CA GLY A 37 4.14 -3.76 -8.12
C GLY A 37 5.03 -4.64 -7.25
N ASN A 38 6.36 -4.49 -7.40
CA ASN A 38 7.30 -5.13 -6.48
C ASN A 38 7.29 -4.40 -5.13
N PRO A 39 7.42 -5.11 -4.02
CA PRO A 39 7.68 -4.48 -2.73
C PRO A 39 9.04 -3.78 -2.73
N VAL A 40 9.12 -2.65 -2.05
CA VAL A 40 10.36 -1.88 -1.85
C VAL A 40 10.69 -1.87 -0.37
N VAL A 41 11.96 -2.17 -0.04
CA VAL A 41 12.45 -2.20 1.34
C VAL A 41 13.37 -0.99 1.55
N SER A 42 13.05 -0.16 2.52
CA SER A 42 13.86 0.99 2.90
C SER A 42 13.62 1.36 4.37
N ASN A 43 14.67 1.79 5.07
CA ASN A 43 14.59 2.35 6.43
C ASN A 43 13.81 1.46 7.43
N GLY A 44 13.99 0.13 7.36
CA GLY A 44 13.29 -0.80 8.26
C GLY A 44 11.82 -1.05 7.91
N LYS A 45 11.34 -0.56 6.79
CA LYS A 45 9.97 -0.71 6.32
C LYS A 45 9.88 -1.40 4.96
N ILE A 46 8.74 -2.00 4.67
CA ILE A 46 8.39 -2.57 3.37
C ILE A 46 7.16 -1.85 2.86
N PHE A 47 7.24 -1.32 1.64
CA PHE A 47 6.16 -0.62 0.97
C PHE A 47 5.68 -1.43 -0.22
N VAL A 48 4.37 -1.65 -0.34
CA VAL A 48 3.79 -2.47 -1.42
C VAL A 48 2.43 -1.96 -1.86
N GLY A 49 2.22 -1.92 -3.19
CA GLY A 49 0.94 -1.59 -3.79
C GLY A 49 0.01 -2.80 -3.88
N THR A 50 -1.26 -2.62 -3.52
CA THR A 50 -2.31 -3.64 -3.56
C THR A 50 -3.69 -2.99 -3.63
N ASN A 51 -4.77 -3.78 -3.51
CA ASN A 51 -6.11 -3.29 -3.27
C ASN A 51 -6.53 -3.47 -1.79
N ASN A 52 -7.71 -2.95 -1.43
CA ASN A 52 -8.22 -2.99 -0.05
C ASN A 52 -8.81 -4.35 0.38
N GLY A 53 -8.50 -5.44 -0.32
CA GLY A 53 -9.16 -6.74 -0.07
C GLY A 53 -8.99 -7.33 1.32
N ASN A 54 -8.05 -6.84 2.12
CA ASN A 54 -7.86 -7.25 3.51
C ASN A 54 -8.53 -6.30 4.54
N GLY A 55 -8.81 -5.02 4.17
CA GLY A 55 -9.44 -4.05 5.09
C GLY A 55 -8.58 -3.74 6.31
N TRP A 56 -7.35 -3.26 6.07
CA TRP A 56 -6.38 -2.96 7.11
C TRP A 56 -6.84 -1.87 8.09
N ILE A 57 -7.59 -0.88 7.59
CA ILE A 57 -8.07 0.22 8.41
C ILE A 57 -9.59 0.17 8.56
N GLU A 58 -10.08 0.51 9.76
CA GLU A 58 -11.50 0.37 10.12
C GLU A 58 -12.41 1.22 9.22
N ARG A 59 -11.93 2.41 8.84
CA ARG A 59 -12.66 3.34 7.97
C ARG A 59 -13.01 2.73 6.61
N TYR A 60 -12.17 1.81 6.11
CA TYR A 60 -12.34 1.15 4.82
C TYR A 60 -12.39 -0.38 4.96
N PRO A 61 -13.57 -0.95 5.28
CA PRO A 61 -13.72 -2.41 5.30
C PRO A 61 -13.32 -3.07 3.98
N ALA A 62 -12.88 -4.33 4.02
CA ALA A 62 -12.37 -5.09 2.85
C ALA A 62 -13.27 -5.11 1.62
N LYS A 63 -14.58 -4.89 1.77
CA LYS A 63 -15.55 -4.82 0.67
C LYS A 63 -15.52 -3.51 -0.14
N VAL A 64 -14.83 -2.49 0.39
CA VAL A 64 -14.66 -1.18 -0.30
C VAL A 64 -13.47 -1.31 -1.25
N ASP A 65 -13.72 -1.18 -2.55
CA ASP A 65 -12.68 -1.27 -3.58
C ASP A 65 -11.85 0.02 -3.62
N LEU A 66 -10.57 -0.10 -3.30
CA LEU A 66 -9.60 1.00 -3.27
C LEU A 66 -8.27 0.54 -3.85
N GLY A 67 -7.50 1.48 -4.38
CA GLY A 67 -6.07 1.31 -4.53
C GLY A 67 -5.36 1.64 -3.22
N CYS A 68 -4.51 0.74 -2.73
CA CYS A 68 -3.82 0.90 -1.46
C CYS A 68 -2.31 0.78 -1.65
N LEU A 69 -1.55 1.72 -1.08
CA LEU A 69 -0.14 1.55 -0.77
C LEU A 69 -0.03 1.28 0.73
N ILE A 70 0.64 0.19 1.09
CA ILE A 70 0.71 -0.28 2.49
C ILE A 70 2.17 -0.31 2.94
N ALA A 71 2.42 0.10 4.17
CA ALA A 71 3.70 -0.04 4.86
C ALA A 71 3.64 -1.10 5.95
N PHE A 72 4.70 -1.92 6.03
CA PHE A 72 4.92 -2.92 7.08
C PHE A 72 6.28 -2.73 7.72
N ASP A 73 6.40 -3.09 8.99
CA ASP A 73 7.71 -3.25 9.64
C ASP A 73 8.46 -4.45 9.03
N VAL A 74 9.72 -4.26 8.66
CA VAL A 74 10.55 -5.30 8.03
C VAL A 74 10.87 -6.46 8.98
N THR A 75 10.85 -6.21 10.28
CA THR A 75 11.28 -7.16 11.30
C THR A 75 10.28 -8.29 11.51
N ASP A 76 9.00 -7.95 11.56
CA ASP A 76 7.93 -8.88 11.94
C ASP A 76 6.68 -8.83 11.06
N GLY A 77 6.65 -7.91 10.06
CA GLY A 77 5.50 -7.74 9.16
C GLY A 77 4.31 -7.04 9.79
N THR A 78 4.50 -6.35 10.92
CA THR A 78 3.45 -5.53 11.53
C THR A 78 3.00 -4.44 10.56
N PHE A 79 1.70 -4.32 10.37
CA PHE A 79 1.10 -3.23 9.59
C PHE A 79 1.39 -1.89 10.27
N LEU A 80 1.87 -0.92 9.50
CA LEU A 80 2.16 0.42 9.98
C LEU A 80 1.09 1.41 9.53
N TRP A 81 0.96 1.62 8.23
CA TRP A 81 -0.02 2.56 7.68
C TRP A 81 -0.42 2.20 6.24
N GLN A 82 -1.51 2.81 5.79
CA GLN A 82 -2.06 2.68 4.44
C GLN A 82 -2.36 4.05 3.84
N ASP A 83 -1.94 4.30 2.60
CA ASP A 83 -2.53 5.34 1.77
C ASP A 83 -3.62 4.74 0.89
N SER A 84 -4.80 5.36 0.90
CA SER A 84 -6.00 4.87 0.24
C SER A 84 -6.42 5.78 -0.91
N SER A 85 -6.62 5.20 -2.08
CA SER A 85 -7.10 5.90 -3.28
C SER A 85 -8.46 5.34 -3.70
N GLU A 86 -9.51 6.17 -3.64
CA GLU A 86 -10.84 5.80 -4.10
C GLU A 86 -10.86 5.54 -5.61
N LYS A 87 -11.72 4.64 -6.05
CA LYS A 87 -11.90 4.32 -7.47
C LYS A 87 -12.44 5.52 -8.25
N LEU A 88 -12.02 5.65 -9.51
CA LEU A 88 -12.55 6.65 -10.42
C LEU A 88 -14.01 6.33 -10.79
N ALA A 89 -14.83 7.38 -10.93
CA ALA A 89 -16.22 7.23 -11.37
C ALA A 89 -16.36 6.68 -12.81
N SER A 90 -15.26 6.70 -13.59
CA SER A 90 -15.18 6.11 -14.94
C SER A 90 -15.17 4.58 -14.97
N ASP A 91 -15.05 3.94 -13.80
CA ASP A 91 -15.11 2.50 -13.65
C ASP A 91 -14.13 1.75 -14.57
N ARG A 92 -14.52 0.61 -15.11
CA ARG A 92 -13.68 -0.32 -15.91
C ARG A 92 -12.85 0.28 -17.03
N VAL A 93 -13.22 1.44 -17.52
CA VAL A 93 -12.50 2.04 -18.67
C VAL A 93 -11.12 2.53 -18.28
N HIS A 94 -11.00 3.03 -17.05
CA HIS A 94 -9.77 3.69 -16.60
C HIS A 94 -9.30 3.27 -15.21
N ASP A 95 -10.11 2.54 -14.46
CA ASP A 95 -9.76 2.07 -13.11
C ASP A 95 -10.46 0.73 -12.83
N TRP A 96 -9.79 -0.36 -13.22
CA TRP A 96 -10.36 -1.71 -13.16
C TRP A 96 -10.72 -2.10 -11.73
N PRO A 97 -11.89 -2.73 -11.53
CA PRO A 97 -12.30 -3.25 -10.23
C PRO A 97 -11.23 -4.16 -9.61
N LEU A 98 -10.96 -3.95 -8.34
CA LEU A 98 -10.04 -4.73 -7.51
C LEU A 98 -8.56 -4.70 -7.95
N GLN A 99 -8.17 -3.89 -8.94
CA GLN A 99 -6.80 -3.88 -9.43
C GLN A 99 -5.82 -3.24 -8.43
N GLY A 100 -6.23 -2.16 -7.78
CA GLY A 100 -5.42 -1.49 -6.78
C GLY A 100 -4.24 -0.69 -7.37
N ILE A 101 -3.16 -0.55 -6.58
CA ILE A 101 -1.93 0.13 -6.99
C ILE A 101 -1.03 -0.85 -7.73
N CYS A 102 -0.68 -0.50 -8.98
CA CYS A 102 0.09 -1.38 -9.86
C CYS A 102 1.58 -1.05 -9.93
N CYS A 103 1.99 0.15 -9.53
CA CYS A 103 3.40 0.54 -9.56
C CYS A 103 4.17 0.09 -8.31
N SER A 104 5.48 -0.03 -8.44
CA SER A 104 6.40 -0.07 -7.30
C SER A 104 6.69 1.35 -6.84
N PRO A 105 6.72 1.64 -5.54
CA PRO A 105 7.12 2.95 -5.06
C PRO A 105 8.61 3.20 -5.22
N LEU A 106 9.00 4.48 -5.26
CA LEU A 106 10.37 4.94 -5.12
C LEU A 106 10.54 5.52 -3.72
N VAL A 107 11.63 5.16 -3.03
CA VAL A 107 11.94 5.71 -1.70
C VAL A 107 13.32 6.34 -1.73
N GLU A 108 13.43 7.57 -1.22
CA GLU A 108 14.68 8.30 -1.03
C GLU A 108 14.64 9.08 0.29
N GLY A 109 15.49 8.71 1.23
CA GLY A 109 15.47 9.29 2.57
C GLY A 109 14.17 8.96 3.30
N ASP A 110 13.49 9.98 3.77
CA ASP A 110 12.21 9.95 4.48
C ASP A 110 10.99 10.13 3.54
N ARG A 111 11.22 10.22 2.24
CA ARG A 111 10.15 10.43 1.25
C ARG A 111 9.93 9.21 0.36
N LEU A 112 8.67 8.99 0.05
CA LEU A 112 8.20 7.95 -0.85
C LEU A 112 7.33 8.54 -1.96
N TRP A 113 7.57 8.10 -3.20
CA TRP A 113 6.73 8.50 -4.35
C TRP A 113 6.13 7.28 -5.02
N TYR A 114 4.88 7.40 -5.40
CA TYR A 114 4.20 6.39 -6.20
C TYR A 114 3.11 7.00 -7.09
N VAL A 115 2.58 6.21 -8.03
CA VAL A 115 1.45 6.61 -8.87
C VAL A 115 0.20 5.87 -8.39
N SER A 116 -0.81 6.63 -7.99
CA SER A 116 -2.08 6.05 -7.54
C SER A 116 -2.91 5.49 -8.71
N SER A 117 -3.89 4.62 -8.42
CA SER A 117 -4.86 4.13 -9.39
C SER A 117 -5.73 5.23 -10.02
N ARG A 118 -5.65 6.45 -9.49
CA ARG A 118 -6.36 7.65 -9.99
C ARG A 118 -5.54 8.48 -10.98
N GLY A 119 -4.31 8.04 -11.33
CA GLY A 119 -3.40 8.84 -12.15
C GLY A 119 -2.85 10.05 -11.39
N GLU A 120 -2.58 9.90 -10.12
CA GLU A 120 -1.95 10.90 -9.26
C GLU A 120 -0.54 10.47 -8.90
N VAL A 121 0.43 11.37 -9.02
CA VAL A 121 1.73 11.18 -8.36
C VAL A 121 1.59 11.71 -6.95
N LYS A 122 1.82 10.85 -5.96
CA LYS A 122 1.82 11.22 -4.55
C LYS A 122 3.22 11.14 -3.98
N CYS A 123 3.54 12.08 -3.10
CA CYS A 123 4.69 12.04 -2.21
C CYS A 123 4.18 11.82 -0.80
N LEU A 124 4.69 10.81 -0.12
CA LEU A 124 4.32 10.48 1.26
C LEU A 124 5.55 10.59 2.16
N ASP A 125 5.34 10.85 3.44
CA ASP A 125 6.32 10.57 4.47
C ASP A 125 6.40 9.05 4.74
N THR A 126 7.61 8.51 4.91
CA THR A 126 7.80 7.08 5.14
C THR A 126 7.41 6.62 6.54
N GLU A 127 7.38 7.53 7.53
CA GLU A 127 6.92 7.25 8.90
C GLU A 127 5.39 7.30 9.00
N GLY A 128 4.67 7.95 8.03
CA GLY A 128 3.28 8.31 8.22
C GLY A 128 3.14 9.22 9.43
N PHE A 129 2.05 9.14 10.17
CA PHE A 129 1.83 9.93 11.39
C PHE A 129 2.49 9.37 12.65
N HIS A 130 3.39 8.37 12.55
CA HIS A 130 4.04 7.77 13.72
C HIS A 130 5.05 8.68 14.40
N ASP A 131 5.59 9.67 13.70
CA ASP A 131 6.48 10.68 14.26
C ASP A 131 5.74 11.87 14.92
N GLY A 132 4.43 11.96 14.71
CA GLY A 132 3.55 13.00 15.26
C GLY A 132 3.62 14.33 14.51
N GLU A 133 4.19 14.33 13.30
CA GLU A 133 4.22 15.46 12.38
C GLU A 133 3.22 15.25 11.24
N ASN A 134 2.81 16.32 10.58
CA ASN A 134 2.03 16.34 9.35
C ASN A 134 2.81 17.16 8.34
N ASP A 135 3.44 16.48 7.40
CA ASP A 135 4.45 17.04 6.54
C ASP A 135 3.91 17.63 5.24
N GLY A 136 4.58 18.70 4.80
CA GLY A 136 4.40 19.24 3.46
C GLY A 136 3.26 20.24 3.31
N SER A 137 2.67 20.30 2.10
CA SER A 137 1.66 21.29 1.74
C SER A 137 0.26 20.71 1.58
N PHE A 138 0.13 19.40 1.63
CA PHE A 138 -1.17 18.74 1.62
C PHE A 138 -1.74 18.78 3.06
N THR A 139 -2.97 19.17 3.22
CA THR A 139 -3.63 19.34 4.52
C THR A 139 -5.10 18.87 4.47
N ASP A 140 -5.43 18.06 3.48
CA ASP A 140 -6.78 17.54 3.24
C ASP A 140 -6.93 16.08 3.70
N GLU A 141 -6.03 15.60 4.58
CA GLU A 141 -6.14 14.28 5.22
C GLU A 141 -7.44 14.20 6.03
N VAL A 142 -8.14 13.08 5.87
CA VAL A 142 -9.38 12.83 6.60
C VAL A 142 -9.12 12.63 8.09
N THR A 143 -7.93 12.10 8.42
CA THR A 143 -7.47 11.82 9.79
C THR A 143 -5.95 11.74 9.82
N GLU A 144 -5.37 12.10 10.95
CA GLU A 144 -3.94 11.96 11.27
C GLU A 144 -3.69 10.74 12.18
N ASP A 145 -4.44 9.67 11.97
CA ASP A 145 -4.27 8.42 12.70
C ASP A 145 -3.02 7.67 12.22
N ASN A 146 -2.29 7.02 13.13
CA ASN A 146 -1.06 6.27 12.80
C ASN A 146 -1.26 5.12 11.80
N SER A 147 -2.49 4.69 11.57
CA SER A 147 -2.82 3.69 10.54
C SER A 147 -2.96 4.27 9.12
N GLU A 148 -2.92 5.58 8.97
CA GLU A 148 -3.01 6.30 7.71
C GLU A 148 -1.65 6.86 7.29
N ALA A 149 -1.46 7.07 5.99
CA ALA A 149 -0.24 7.71 5.47
C ALA A 149 -0.29 9.22 5.65
N ASP A 150 0.84 9.83 5.91
CA ASP A 150 1.07 11.26 5.80
C ASP A 150 1.39 11.65 4.36
N VAL A 151 0.56 12.51 3.75
CA VAL A 151 0.67 12.93 2.35
C VAL A 151 1.35 14.27 2.25
N VAL A 152 2.59 14.31 1.82
CA VAL A 152 3.38 15.54 1.67
C VAL A 152 2.84 16.44 0.54
N TRP A 153 2.52 15.85 -0.61
CA TRP A 153 1.88 16.52 -1.75
C TRP A 153 1.29 15.53 -2.77
N VAL A 154 0.37 16.05 -3.58
CA VAL A 154 -0.28 15.30 -4.67
C VAL A 154 -0.21 16.10 -5.98
N LEU A 155 0.18 15.44 -7.07
CA LEU A 155 0.04 15.94 -8.43
C LEU A 155 -1.01 15.11 -9.19
N ASN A 156 -2.20 15.66 -9.40
CA ASN A 156 -3.21 15.01 -10.23
C ASN A 156 -2.88 15.24 -11.71
N MET A 157 -2.37 14.20 -12.38
CA MET A 157 -1.94 14.30 -13.79
C MET A 157 -3.11 14.46 -14.75
N MET A 158 -4.30 13.94 -14.40
CA MET A 158 -5.48 14.06 -15.26
C MET A 158 -5.94 15.51 -15.38
N THR A 159 -6.04 16.21 -14.26
CA THR A 159 -6.49 17.60 -14.23
C THR A 159 -5.40 18.60 -14.61
N THR A 160 -4.14 18.33 -14.22
CA THR A 160 -3.03 19.25 -14.41
C THR A 160 -2.37 19.11 -15.79
N LEU A 161 -2.27 17.87 -16.29
CA LEU A 161 -1.55 17.58 -17.54
C LEU A 161 -2.47 17.10 -18.67
N GLY A 162 -3.75 16.89 -18.40
CA GLY A 162 -4.73 16.40 -19.38
C GLY A 162 -4.49 14.97 -19.85
N VAL A 163 -3.80 14.14 -19.04
CA VAL A 163 -3.59 12.73 -19.36
C VAL A 163 -4.82 11.89 -18.97
N SER A 164 -5.04 10.80 -19.68
CA SER A 164 -6.04 9.80 -19.29
C SER A 164 -5.35 8.69 -18.51
N GLN A 165 -5.93 8.33 -17.38
CA GLN A 165 -5.48 7.16 -16.65
C GLN A 165 -5.92 5.90 -17.43
N HIS A 166 -5.04 4.92 -17.50
CA HIS A 166 -5.29 3.61 -18.09
C HIS A 166 -4.48 2.55 -17.34
N ASN A 167 -5.15 1.53 -16.86
CA ASN A 167 -4.52 0.39 -16.18
C ASN A 167 -4.17 -0.72 -17.17
#